data_14c74a6b78663fff3a1b1dcec3fd14bf
#
_entry.id   14c74a6b78663fff3a1b1dcec3fd14bf
#
_cell.length_a   1.000
_cell.length_b   1.000
_cell.length_c   1.000
_cell.angle_alpha   90.00
_cell.angle_beta   90.00
_cell.angle_gamma   90.00
#
_symmetry.space_group_name_H-M   'P 1'
#
loop_
_entity.id
_entity.type
_entity.pdbx_description
1 polymer ?
#
loop_
_entity_poly.entity_id
_entity_poly.type
_entity_poly.pdbx_seq_one_letter_code
_entity_poly.pdbx_strand_id
1 'polypeptide(L)'
;EQKGGDVTRFHSLSVWTPNVNIFRDPRWGRGQETYGEDPYLTSRMGCAVVRGLQGPEDTKYRKLWACAKHYAIHSGPEWARHTDNITNLSPRDLWETYMPAFKSLVQDAKVREVMCAYQRWDDEPCCGNTRLLQQILRDEWGFKYLVVSDCGAVTDFWENHKVSSNAKNAATKGVLAGTDVECGFNYVYKSVPEAVKYGALTEKEVDKHVIRLLEGRFDLGEMDDNKIVSWSKIPVSVLCSKAHRQLSLDMALQTMTLLQNKNAVLPLSKKEKKIAFIGPNVDNEPMMWGNYNGTPRSTITILDGIKSRLKKSQLVTFKGCDLVNDQTLDSYYDQCSMDGKVGFRGTFWNNREMEGKPVTITQEKNPVQVTTYGQHAFAPNVKLEGFSAKYETVFRPKQTNKVLLDVAACGHYEVYLNGEKKSEKSDWRTAQSRIEFEGEKGKEYKIEIRYHEMPNYNADMKINIGHENPIDYQASLRQLKDCETVVFVGGIAPQLEGEEMPIEIPGFKGGDRTNIELPKVQRGFLKALKEAGKKVVFVNCSGSAIALTPETQSCDAILQAWYPGQEGGEAVARVLFGEYNPSGKLPITFYKNSEQLPDFKDYSMKGRTY
;
A
#
# COMPACT_ATOMS: atom_id res chain seq x y z
N GLU A 1 -10.16 -9.06 10.17
CA GLU A 1 -9.55 -10.40 10.24
C GLU A 1 -8.77 -10.63 8.95
N GLN A 2 -7.47 -10.80 9.07
CA GLN A 2 -6.61 -11.19 7.96
C GLN A 2 -6.69 -12.71 7.82
N LYS A 3 -7.36 -13.19 6.78
CA LYS A 3 -7.15 -14.55 6.29
C LYS A 3 -6.21 -14.50 5.10
N GLY A 4 -5.29 -15.45 5.03
CA GLY A 4 -4.26 -15.49 4.01
C GLY A 4 -3.04 -14.65 4.36
N GLY A 5 -2.88 -14.21 5.59
CA GLY A 5 -1.66 -13.68 6.13
C GLY A 5 -1.16 -14.55 7.27
N ASP A 6 0.02 -14.26 7.79
CA ASP A 6 0.51 -14.91 9.01
C ASP A 6 -0.32 -14.43 10.21
N VAL A 7 -1.47 -15.08 10.42
CA VAL A 7 -2.39 -14.77 11.53
C VAL A 7 -1.73 -14.97 12.90
N THR A 8 -0.71 -15.80 13.00
CA THR A 8 0.02 -16.01 14.25
C THR A 8 0.98 -14.87 14.54
N ARG A 9 1.54 -14.25 13.49
CA ARG A 9 2.53 -13.19 13.56
C ARG A 9 1.93 -11.79 13.77
N PHE A 10 0.80 -11.51 13.12
CA PHE A 10 0.15 -10.20 13.16
C PHE A 10 -1.12 -10.18 14.01
N HIS A 11 -1.39 -11.23 14.76
CA HIS A 11 -2.56 -11.38 15.58
C HIS A 11 -2.23 -11.05 17.04
N SER A 12 -2.15 -9.75 17.36
CA SER A 12 -1.69 -9.25 18.66
C SER A 12 -2.57 -8.09 19.15
N LEU A 13 -2.45 -7.77 20.44
CA LEU A 13 -3.01 -6.58 21.06
C LEU A 13 -2.05 -5.37 20.98
N SER A 14 -0.86 -5.54 20.45
CA SER A 14 0.02 -4.46 20.03
C SER A 14 -0.14 -4.21 18.53
N VAL A 15 -0.39 -2.97 18.14
CA VAL A 15 -0.59 -2.56 16.75
C VAL A 15 0.46 -1.54 16.33
N TRP A 16 1.17 -1.82 15.23
CA TRP A 16 2.32 -1.01 14.77
C TRP A 16 1.88 0.24 14.00
N THR A 17 1.18 1.10 14.73
CA THR A 17 0.71 2.42 14.29
C THR A 17 0.66 3.35 15.51
N PRO A 18 0.83 4.68 15.33
CA PRO A 18 0.92 5.45 14.09
C PRO A 18 2.35 5.54 13.50
N ASN A 19 2.42 5.68 12.16
CA ASN A 19 3.63 6.13 11.49
C ASN A 19 3.70 7.66 11.59
N VAL A 20 4.64 8.17 12.40
CA VAL A 20 4.83 9.61 12.66
C VAL A 20 6.12 10.15 12.05
N ASN A 21 6.68 9.44 11.08
CA ASN A 21 7.76 10.00 10.27
C ASN A 21 7.24 11.17 9.44
N ILE A 22 8.11 12.14 9.18
CA ILE A 22 7.76 13.33 8.39
C ILE A 22 7.77 13.00 6.91
N PHE A 23 6.70 13.34 6.21
CA PHE A 23 6.60 13.19 4.76
C PHE A 23 7.46 14.24 4.06
N ARG A 24 8.76 14.10 4.19
CA ARG A 24 9.78 15.02 3.72
C ARG A 24 9.83 15.17 2.20
N ASP A 25 9.60 14.09 1.48
CA ASP A 25 9.76 14.02 0.03
C ASP A 25 8.55 13.33 -0.63
N PRO A 26 7.87 13.99 -1.58
CA PRO A 26 6.67 13.44 -2.22
C PRO A 26 6.93 12.19 -3.08
N ARG A 27 8.18 11.81 -3.32
CA ARG A 27 8.55 10.57 -4.00
C ARG A 27 8.47 9.35 -3.10
N TRP A 28 8.48 9.54 -1.78
CA TRP A 28 8.44 8.44 -0.81
C TRP A 28 7.09 7.71 -0.83
N GLY A 29 7.09 6.44 -1.28
CA GLY A 29 5.87 5.66 -1.45
C GLY A 29 5.13 5.35 -0.16
N ARG A 30 5.83 5.28 1.00
CA ARG A 30 5.21 5.13 2.32
C ARG A 30 4.74 6.45 2.93
N GLY A 31 4.93 7.58 2.25
CA GLY A 31 4.42 8.86 2.71
C GLY A 31 2.90 8.84 2.97
N GLN A 32 2.15 8.04 2.22
CA GLN A 32 0.71 7.81 2.43
C GLN A 32 0.34 7.24 3.80
N GLU A 33 1.29 6.63 4.53
CA GLU A 33 1.09 6.11 5.88
C GLU A 33 1.19 7.20 6.96
N THR A 34 1.64 8.39 6.62
CA THR A 34 1.98 9.48 7.53
C THR A 34 0.91 10.56 7.61
N TYR A 35 1.10 11.53 8.48
CA TYR A 35 0.18 12.67 8.64
C TYR A 35 0.63 13.95 7.92
N GLY A 36 1.71 13.86 7.14
CA GLY A 36 2.20 14.95 6.32
C GLY A 36 3.59 15.45 6.69
N GLU A 37 3.90 16.69 6.28
CA GLU A 37 5.22 17.29 6.42
C GLU A 37 5.38 18.14 7.69
N ASP A 38 4.29 18.54 8.33
CA ASP A 38 4.27 19.40 9.51
C ASP A 38 4.48 18.58 10.80
N PRO A 39 5.57 18.83 11.57
CA PRO A 39 5.85 18.12 12.81
C PRO A 39 4.78 18.34 13.89
N TYR A 40 4.17 19.52 13.97
CA TYR A 40 3.10 19.80 14.93
C TYR A 40 1.82 19.04 14.60
N LEU A 41 1.34 19.12 13.35
CA LEU A 41 0.17 18.36 12.91
C LEU A 41 0.39 16.87 13.14
N THR A 42 1.55 16.34 12.75
CA THR A 42 1.92 14.93 12.93
C THR A 42 1.91 14.54 14.42
N SER A 43 2.44 15.39 15.30
CA SER A 43 2.38 15.18 16.76
C SER A 43 0.95 15.12 17.28
N ARG A 44 0.09 16.06 16.88
CA ARG A 44 -1.31 16.12 17.37
C ARG A 44 -2.14 14.95 16.88
N MET A 45 -2.04 14.61 15.59
CA MET A 45 -2.73 13.47 14.99
C MET A 45 -2.24 12.15 15.60
N GLY A 46 -0.91 11.97 15.70
CA GLY A 46 -0.32 10.77 16.29
C GLY A 46 -0.75 10.59 17.75
N CYS A 47 -0.75 11.65 18.56
CA CYS A 47 -1.24 11.59 19.95
C CYS A 47 -2.73 11.19 20.04
N ALA A 48 -3.56 11.70 19.12
CA ALA A 48 -4.98 11.34 19.09
C ALA A 48 -5.18 9.85 18.76
N VAL A 49 -4.43 9.32 17.79
CA VAL A 49 -4.44 7.89 17.43
C VAL A 49 -3.99 7.03 18.59
N VAL A 50 -2.86 7.36 19.24
CA VAL A 50 -2.36 6.63 20.41
C VAL A 50 -3.42 6.55 21.51
N ARG A 51 -4.01 7.68 21.90
CA ARG A 51 -5.07 7.71 22.94
C ARG A 51 -6.29 6.90 22.54
N GLY A 52 -6.71 6.99 21.28
CA GLY A 52 -7.86 6.21 20.76
C GLY A 52 -7.63 4.71 20.78
N LEU A 53 -6.42 4.26 20.45
CA LEU A 53 -6.05 2.85 20.46
C LEU A 53 -5.86 2.31 21.89
N GLN A 54 -5.13 3.03 22.72
CA GLN A 54 -4.80 2.57 24.09
C GLN A 54 -5.98 2.68 25.07
N GLY A 55 -6.98 3.51 24.76
CA GLY A 55 -8.11 3.79 25.64
C GLY A 55 -7.76 4.74 26.79
N PRO A 56 -8.70 4.97 27.72
CA PRO A 56 -8.51 5.87 28.85
C PRO A 56 -7.35 5.45 29.76
N GLU A 57 -6.63 6.42 30.32
CA GLU A 57 -5.45 6.15 31.16
C GLU A 57 -5.79 5.58 32.56
N ASP A 58 -7.01 5.82 33.04
CA ASP A 58 -7.51 5.39 34.34
C ASP A 58 -8.08 3.96 34.37
N THR A 59 -7.98 3.22 33.26
CA THR A 59 -8.44 1.83 33.20
C THR A 59 -7.35 0.87 33.70
N LYS A 60 -7.76 -0.23 34.35
CA LYS A 60 -6.84 -1.28 34.83
C LYS A 60 -6.02 -1.89 33.69
N TYR A 61 -6.66 -2.15 32.54
CA TYR A 61 -6.04 -2.74 31.37
C TYR A 61 -6.10 -1.77 30.19
N ARG A 62 -5.04 -1.72 29.39
CA ARG A 62 -5.05 -1.01 28.10
C ARG A 62 -5.92 -1.77 27.10
N LYS A 63 -6.59 -1.02 26.22
CA LYS A 63 -7.39 -1.63 25.15
C LYS A 63 -6.50 -2.29 24.10
N LEU A 64 -5.48 -1.58 23.64
CA LEU A 64 -4.41 -2.01 22.74
C LEU A 64 -3.13 -1.27 23.12
N TRP A 65 -2.00 -1.74 22.65
CA TRP A 65 -0.78 -0.95 22.63
C TRP A 65 -0.59 -0.35 21.24
N ALA A 66 -0.39 0.96 21.19
CA ALA A 66 0.02 1.69 20.00
C ALA A 66 1.55 1.73 19.94
N CYS A 67 2.10 1.73 18.72
CA CYS A 67 3.52 1.74 18.46
C CYS A 67 3.91 2.96 17.63
N ALA A 68 4.72 3.86 18.17
CA ALA A 68 5.28 4.98 17.42
C ALA A 68 6.37 4.49 16.47
N LYS A 69 6.20 4.67 15.17
CA LYS A 69 7.15 4.18 14.16
C LYS A 69 7.48 5.23 13.12
N HIS A 70 8.63 5.13 12.49
CA HIS A 70 9.81 4.32 12.75
C HIS A 70 10.87 5.22 13.39
N TYR A 71 11.29 4.90 14.59
CA TYR A 71 12.17 5.72 15.40
C TYR A 71 13.65 5.45 15.07
N ALA A 72 14.39 6.37 14.47
CA ALA A 72 13.98 7.71 14.09
C ALA A 72 14.53 8.03 12.68
N ILE A 73 14.11 9.20 12.15
CA ILE A 73 14.67 9.77 10.91
C ILE A 73 14.41 8.85 9.69
N HIS A 74 13.27 8.19 9.59
CA HIS A 74 12.90 7.34 8.47
C HIS A 74 11.89 8.07 7.56
N SER A 75 12.31 8.47 6.35
CA SER A 75 11.48 9.24 5.41
C SER A 75 11.85 8.96 3.94
N GLY A 76 12.18 7.71 3.62
CA GLY A 76 12.62 7.26 2.28
C GLY A 76 14.04 7.68 1.92
N PRO A 77 14.57 7.19 0.84
CA PRO A 77 13.92 6.30 -0.14
C PRO A 77 13.81 4.85 0.34
N GLU A 78 12.76 4.15 -0.10
CA GLU A 78 12.52 2.76 0.31
C GLU A 78 13.62 1.79 -0.15
N TRP A 79 14.10 1.95 -1.38
CA TRP A 79 15.15 1.10 -1.95
C TRP A 79 16.50 1.18 -1.22
N ALA A 80 16.71 2.13 -0.33
CA ALA A 80 17.95 2.32 0.41
C ALA A 80 17.80 2.05 1.92
N ARG A 81 16.61 1.82 2.43
CA ARG A 81 16.30 1.80 3.87
C ARG A 81 17.16 0.83 4.69
N HIS A 82 17.54 -0.32 4.12
CA HIS A 82 18.40 -1.32 4.77
C HIS A 82 19.90 -0.98 4.75
N THR A 83 20.31 0.00 3.98
CA THR A 83 21.75 0.35 3.81
C THR A 83 22.07 1.79 4.12
N ASP A 84 21.08 2.68 4.12
CA ASP A 84 21.30 4.11 4.28
C ASP A 84 21.94 4.46 5.62
N ASN A 85 22.78 5.49 5.56
CA ASN A 85 23.43 6.10 6.71
C ASN A 85 23.20 7.62 6.65
N ILE A 86 22.34 8.11 7.50
CA ILE A 86 22.00 9.54 7.56
C ILE A 86 23.05 10.24 8.40
N THR A 87 23.96 10.93 7.72
CA THR A 87 25.03 11.72 8.33
C THR A 87 24.79 13.20 8.12
N ASN A 88 25.47 14.03 8.89
CA ASN A 88 25.46 15.49 8.75
C ASN A 88 24.07 16.15 8.93
N LEU A 89 23.18 15.48 9.63
CA LEU A 89 21.88 16.07 9.97
C LEU A 89 22.09 17.19 10.99
N SER A 90 21.61 18.40 10.68
CA SER A 90 21.74 19.52 11.59
C SER A 90 20.94 19.27 12.89
N PRO A 91 21.44 19.74 14.06
CA PRO A 91 20.65 19.68 15.29
C PRO A 91 19.27 20.31 15.15
N ARG A 92 19.15 21.36 14.35
CA ARG A 92 17.88 22.02 14.06
C ARG A 92 16.92 21.07 13.34
N ASP A 93 17.34 20.46 12.24
CA ASP A 93 16.48 19.54 11.48
C ASP A 93 16.08 18.34 12.34
N LEU A 94 17.01 17.80 13.12
CA LEU A 94 16.72 16.69 14.04
C LEU A 94 15.64 17.07 15.06
N TRP A 95 15.82 18.17 15.79
CA TRP A 95 15.01 18.52 16.96
C TRP A 95 13.75 19.32 16.62
N GLU A 96 13.70 20.01 15.48
CA GLU A 96 12.53 20.78 15.05
C GLU A 96 11.66 20.03 14.04
N THR A 97 12.20 19.03 13.33
CA THR A 97 11.47 18.30 12.29
C THR A 97 11.27 16.82 12.60
N TYR A 98 12.36 16.04 12.79
CA TYR A 98 12.25 14.58 12.83
C TYR A 98 11.84 14.02 14.19
N MET A 99 12.18 14.66 15.29
CA MET A 99 11.98 14.14 16.65
C MET A 99 10.72 14.61 17.36
N PRO A 100 10.09 15.77 17.05
CA PRO A 100 8.99 16.33 17.86
C PRO A 100 7.79 15.39 17.98
N ALA A 101 7.39 14.72 16.91
CA ALA A 101 6.26 13.81 16.95
C ALA A 101 6.50 12.63 17.91
N PHE A 102 7.65 11.99 17.83
CA PHE A 102 8.02 10.90 18.75
C PHE A 102 8.03 11.38 20.21
N LYS A 103 8.63 12.55 20.47
CA LYS A 103 8.63 13.14 21.82
C LYS A 103 7.21 13.34 22.35
N SER A 104 6.33 13.92 21.55
CA SER A 104 4.93 14.14 21.93
C SER A 104 4.19 12.83 22.18
N LEU A 105 4.39 11.81 21.36
CA LEU A 105 3.75 10.50 21.57
C LEU A 105 4.22 9.84 22.87
N VAL A 106 5.50 10.00 23.21
CA VAL A 106 6.06 9.48 24.48
C VAL A 106 5.56 10.29 25.67
N GLN A 107 5.71 11.60 25.62
CA GLN A 107 5.48 12.46 26.80
C GLN A 107 4.02 12.85 27.01
N ASP A 108 3.27 13.13 25.91
CA ASP A 108 1.90 13.64 26.01
C ASP A 108 0.86 12.51 25.86
N ALA A 109 1.09 11.54 24.98
CA ALA A 109 0.15 10.43 24.72
C ALA A 109 0.50 9.13 25.43
N LYS A 110 1.67 9.04 26.08
CA LYS A 110 2.11 7.86 26.83
C LYS A 110 2.06 6.58 25.97
N VAL A 111 2.59 6.67 24.74
CA VAL A 111 2.68 5.51 23.85
C VAL A 111 3.40 4.34 24.53
N ARG A 112 2.91 3.12 24.32
CA ARG A 112 3.37 1.90 25.01
C ARG A 112 4.45 1.13 24.24
N GLU A 113 4.61 1.43 22.97
CA GLU A 113 5.60 0.78 22.14
C GLU A 113 6.26 1.78 21.19
N VAL A 114 7.53 1.58 20.88
CA VAL A 114 8.29 2.33 19.89
C VAL A 114 9.01 1.35 18.99
N MET A 115 8.88 1.51 17.68
CA MET A 115 9.59 0.69 16.71
C MET A 115 10.82 1.46 16.19
N CYS A 116 12.01 0.91 16.40
CA CYS A 116 13.24 1.48 15.86
C CYS A 116 13.39 1.18 14.37
N ALA A 117 13.92 2.15 13.63
CA ALA A 117 13.97 2.14 12.17
C ALA A 117 15.13 1.29 11.62
N TYR A 118 15.05 0.98 10.30
CA TYR A 118 16.05 0.17 9.59
C TYR A 118 17.42 0.86 9.49
N GLN A 119 17.46 2.11 9.02
CA GLN A 119 18.69 2.79 8.62
C GLN A 119 19.64 3.11 9.79
N ARG A 120 20.82 3.58 9.45
CA ARG A 120 21.79 4.14 10.40
C ARG A 120 21.62 5.65 10.53
N TRP A 121 21.97 6.16 11.71
CA TRP A 121 22.19 7.57 11.97
C TRP A 121 23.56 7.75 12.58
N ASP A 122 24.41 8.57 11.93
CA ASP A 122 25.81 8.79 12.31
C ASP A 122 26.57 7.47 12.55
N ASP A 123 26.51 6.58 11.54
CA ASP A 123 27.13 5.25 11.48
C ASP A 123 26.49 4.18 12.39
N GLU A 124 25.58 4.53 13.31
CA GLU A 124 24.95 3.61 14.23
C GLU A 124 23.55 3.19 13.74
N PRO A 125 23.24 1.87 13.64
CA PRO A 125 21.89 1.40 13.34
C PRO A 125 20.90 1.95 14.35
N CYS A 126 19.74 2.45 13.92
CA CYS A 126 18.75 3.01 14.85
C CYS A 126 18.35 2.02 15.95
N CYS A 127 18.20 0.72 15.62
CA CYS A 127 17.91 -0.33 16.61
C CYS A 127 19.12 -0.76 17.46
N GLY A 128 20.31 -0.27 17.16
CA GLY A 128 21.55 -0.50 17.91
C GLY A 128 22.18 0.78 18.49
N ASN A 129 21.45 1.89 18.43
CA ASN A 129 21.96 3.21 18.79
C ASN A 129 21.60 3.55 20.25
N THR A 130 22.61 3.46 21.13
CA THR A 130 22.43 3.77 22.56
C THR A 130 22.02 5.23 22.81
N ARG A 131 22.48 6.18 21.98
CA ARG A 131 22.05 7.57 22.09
C ARG A 131 20.55 7.73 21.84
N LEU A 132 20.03 7.09 20.78
CA LEU A 132 18.59 7.13 20.48
C LEU A 132 17.77 6.42 21.57
N LEU A 133 18.12 5.17 21.89
CA LEU A 133 17.23 4.29 22.65
C LEU A 133 17.38 4.46 24.17
N GLN A 134 18.59 4.79 24.68
CA GLN A 134 18.78 5.01 26.11
C GLN A 134 18.75 6.50 26.45
N GLN A 135 19.69 7.30 25.91
CA GLN A 135 19.83 8.69 26.36
C GLN A 135 18.61 9.53 26.00
N ILE A 136 18.17 9.53 24.73
CA ILE A 136 17.06 10.38 24.29
C ILE A 136 15.72 9.75 24.72
N LEU A 137 15.43 8.52 24.28
CA LEU A 137 14.11 7.92 24.46
C LEU A 137 13.81 7.63 25.94
N ARG A 138 14.75 6.97 26.65
CA ARG A 138 14.49 6.53 28.04
C ARG A 138 14.88 7.57 29.09
N ASP A 139 16.09 8.11 29.02
CA ASP A 139 16.59 8.99 30.07
C ASP A 139 15.99 10.40 29.98
N GLU A 140 16.00 11.03 28.77
CA GLU A 140 15.48 12.39 28.59
C GLU A 140 13.94 12.44 28.50
N TRP A 141 13.32 11.52 27.73
CA TRP A 141 11.87 11.55 27.51
C TRP A 141 11.10 10.70 28.51
N GLY A 142 11.76 9.84 29.27
CA GLY A 142 11.17 9.02 30.33
C GLY A 142 10.38 7.80 29.81
N PHE A 143 10.68 7.29 28.62
CA PHE A 143 10.03 6.12 28.06
C PHE A 143 10.36 4.84 28.83
N LYS A 144 9.36 4.13 29.33
CA LYS A 144 9.52 2.95 30.20
C LYS A 144 9.14 1.63 29.54
N TYR A 145 8.49 1.67 28.39
CA TYR A 145 7.84 0.54 27.78
C TYR A 145 8.70 -0.13 26.71
N LEU A 146 8.06 -0.88 25.81
CA LEU A 146 8.70 -1.77 24.86
C LEU A 146 9.29 -1.05 23.64
N VAL A 147 10.52 -1.42 23.29
CA VAL A 147 11.11 -1.10 21.99
C VAL A 147 11.16 -2.36 21.14
N VAL A 148 10.46 -2.35 20.02
CA VAL A 148 10.52 -3.41 19.01
C VAL A 148 11.37 -2.98 17.82
N SER A 149 12.10 -3.90 17.20
CA SER A 149 12.78 -3.61 15.93
C SER A 149 11.79 -3.62 14.77
N ASP A 150 12.07 -2.84 13.73
CA ASP A 150 11.45 -3.13 12.44
C ASP A 150 11.88 -4.51 11.93
N CYS A 151 11.12 -5.09 10.99
CA CYS A 151 11.28 -6.49 10.59
C CYS A 151 12.62 -6.75 9.89
N GLY A 152 13.52 -7.46 10.58
CA GLY A 152 14.87 -7.73 10.08
C GLY A 152 15.90 -6.62 10.36
N ALA A 153 15.52 -5.51 11.00
CA ALA A 153 16.43 -4.39 11.23
C ALA A 153 17.65 -4.76 12.10
N VAL A 154 17.55 -5.74 12.99
CA VAL A 154 18.72 -6.24 13.74
C VAL A 154 19.61 -7.13 12.87
N THR A 155 19.04 -7.84 11.93
CA THR A 155 19.78 -8.62 10.93
C THR A 155 20.65 -7.72 10.06
N ASP A 156 20.14 -6.53 9.72
CA ASP A 156 20.88 -5.53 8.93
C ASP A 156 22.24 -5.13 9.55
N PHE A 157 22.41 -5.21 10.87
CA PHE A 157 23.66 -4.82 11.52
C PHE A 157 24.87 -5.60 10.98
N TRP A 158 24.69 -6.84 10.60
CA TRP A 158 25.80 -7.65 10.06
C TRP A 158 25.61 -7.97 8.56
N GLU A 159 24.39 -8.11 8.05
CA GLU A 159 24.17 -8.41 6.64
C GLU A 159 24.34 -7.18 5.74
N ASN A 160 23.82 -6.02 6.14
CA ASN A 160 23.77 -4.82 5.30
C ASN A 160 24.67 -3.69 5.81
N HIS A 161 24.58 -3.33 7.08
CA HIS A 161 25.33 -2.22 7.68
C HIS A 161 26.80 -2.54 7.93
N LYS A 162 27.14 -3.82 8.11
CA LYS A 162 28.50 -4.31 8.42
C LYS A 162 29.11 -3.74 9.70
N VAL A 163 28.26 -3.32 10.67
CA VAL A 163 28.68 -2.82 11.99
C VAL A 163 28.81 -3.94 13.03
N SER A 164 28.36 -5.13 12.71
CA SER A 164 28.55 -6.35 13.50
C SER A 164 29.15 -7.43 12.62
N SER A 165 29.97 -8.32 13.20
CA SER A 165 30.67 -9.36 12.45
C SER A 165 29.83 -10.62 12.19
N ASN A 166 28.74 -10.81 12.96
CA ASN A 166 27.85 -11.97 12.87
C ASN A 166 26.55 -11.72 13.65
N ALA A 167 25.59 -12.64 13.55
CA ALA A 167 24.29 -12.58 14.18
C ALA A 167 24.37 -12.43 15.71
N LYS A 168 25.27 -13.15 16.40
CA LYS A 168 25.45 -13.05 17.85
C LYS A 168 25.87 -11.63 18.29
N ASN A 169 26.82 -11.04 17.59
CA ASN A 169 27.28 -9.68 17.89
C ASN A 169 26.19 -8.64 17.54
N ALA A 170 25.39 -8.88 16.52
CA ALA A 170 24.22 -8.06 16.20
C ALA A 170 23.17 -8.13 17.32
N ALA A 171 22.82 -9.33 17.79
CA ALA A 171 21.92 -9.52 18.93
C ALA A 171 22.44 -8.81 20.18
N THR A 172 23.73 -8.99 20.51
CA THR A 172 24.37 -8.34 21.65
C THR A 172 24.26 -6.82 21.56
N LYS A 173 24.57 -6.23 20.39
CA LYS A 173 24.47 -4.78 20.17
C LYS A 173 23.04 -4.27 20.34
N GLY A 174 22.04 -4.98 19.78
CA GLY A 174 20.63 -4.60 19.89
C GLY A 174 20.13 -4.64 21.34
N VAL A 175 20.42 -5.71 22.07
CA VAL A 175 20.06 -5.84 23.50
C VAL A 175 20.71 -4.72 24.33
N LEU A 176 22.01 -4.54 24.22
CA LEU A 176 22.74 -3.49 24.98
C LEU A 176 22.26 -2.08 24.65
N ALA A 177 21.86 -1.81 23.41
CA ALA A 177 21.31 -0.52 23.02
C ALA A 177 19.88 -0.28 23.53
N GLY A 178 19.12 -1.33 23.85
CA GLY A 178 17.78 -1.21 24.43
C GLY A 178 16.63 -1.64 23.54
N THR A 179 16.87 -2.36 22.45
CA THR A 179 15.84 -3.04 21.65
C THR A 179 15.38 -4.28 22.39
N ASP A 180 14.12 -4.29 22.81
CA ASP A 180 13.56 -5.31 23.69
C ASP A 180 13.10 -6.56 22.92
N VAL A 181 12.50 -6.36 21.75
CA VAL A 181 11.94 -7.43 20.91
C VAL A 181 12.39 -7.26 19.48
N GLU A 182 12.79 -8.35 18.84
CA GLU A 182 13.11 -8.39 17.43
C GLU A 182 11.92 -8.86 16.61
N CYS A 183 11.61 -8.17 15.51
CA CYS A 183 10.75 -8.64 14.43
C CYS A 183 11.58 -9.17 13.27
N GLY A 184 11.14 -10.26 12.63
CA GLY A 184 11.79 -10.79 11.44
C GLY A 184 11.57 -12.29 11.24
N PHE A 185 12.04 -12.85 10.12
CA PHE A 185 11.96 -14.28 9.82
C PHE A 185 13.15 -15.05 10.35
N ASN A 186 14.34 -14.47 10.30
CA ASN A 186 15.60 -15.04 10.76
C ASN A 186 16.03 -14.38 12.06
N TYR A 187 15.27 -14.60 13.13
CA TYR A 187 15.52 -13.95 14.41
C TYR A 187 16.97 -14.09 14.87
N VAL A 188 17.66 -12.97 14.89
CA VAL A 188 19.03 -12.85 15.37
C VAL A 188 19.06 -13.03 16.89
N TYR A 189 17.98 -12.65 17.59
CA TYR A 189 17.83 -12.80 19.06
C TYR A 189 17.79 -14.25 19.54
N LYS A 190 17.60 -15.23 18.68
CA LYS A 190 17.85 -16.64 19.04
C LYS A 190 19.32 -16.92 19.39
N SER A 191 20.23 -16.00 19.06
CA SER A 191 21.64 -16.04 19.47
C SER A 191 21.91 -15.44 20.87
N VAL A 192 20.90 -14.84 21.52
CA VAL A 192 21.03 -14.26 22.87
C VAL A 192 21.51 -15.28 23.92
N PRO A 193 20.97 -16.54 23.99
CA PRO A 193 21.48 -17.53 24.93
C PRO A 193 22.98 -17.85 24.73
N GLU A 194 23.44 -17.85 23.50
CA GLU A 194 24.87 -18.04 23.18
C GLU A 194 25.69 -16.82 23.63
N ALA A 195 25.19 -15.60 23.45
CA ALA A 195 25.85 -14.38 23.90
C ALA A 195 26.01 -14.36 25.44
N VAL A 196 25.00 -14.82 26.18
CA VAL A 196 25.07 -14.96 27.65
C VAL A 196 26.09 -16.03 28.02
N LYS A 197 26.03 -17.22 27.40
CA LYS A 197 26.97 -18.32 27.65
C LYS A 197 28.43 -17.93 27.49
N TYR A 198 28.75 -17.07 26.53
CA TYR A 198 30.11 -16.60 26.28
C TYR A 198 30.44 -15.26 26.93
N GLY A 199 29.56 -14.73 27.80
CA GLY A 199 29.80 -13.53 28.60
C GLY A 199 29.73 -12.20 27.84
N ALA A 200 29.17 -12.21 26.62
CA ALA A 200 28.91 -10.98 25.87
C ALA A 200 27.67 -10.21 26.39
N LEU A 201 26.75 -10.93 27.03
CA LEU A 201 25.58 -10.42 27.77
C LEU A 201 25.52 -11.09 29.13
N THR A 202 24.86 -10.43 30.09
CA THR A 202 24.49 -11.03 31.38
C THR A 202 23.00 -11.36 31.38
N GLU A 203 22.58 -12.36 32.17
CA GLU A 203 21.15 -12.64 32.41
C GLU A 203 20.42 -11.39 32.89
N LYS A 204 21.02 -10.61 33.80
CA LYS A 204 20.45 -9.36 34.32
C LYS A 204 20.16 -8.32 33.22
N GLU A 205 20.94 -8.29 32.14
CA GLU A 205 20.65 -7.42 30.99
C GLU A 205 19.44 -7.96 30.22
N VAL A 206 19.37 -9.27 29.98
CA VAL A 206 18.22 -9.91 29.31
C VAL A 206 16.96 -9.75 30.12
N ASP A 207 17.02 -9.93 31.44
CA ASP A 207 15.87 -9.80 32.37
C ASP A 207 15.17 -8.45 32.24
N LYS A 208 15.89 -7.36 32.02
CA LYS A 208 15.30 -6.02 31.82
C LYS A 208 14.34 -5.98 30.62
N HIS A 209 14.68 -6.68 29.55
CA HIS A 209 13.86 -6.74 28.34
C HIS A 209 12.67 -7.66 28.53
N VAL A 210 12.90 -8.81 29.16
CA VAL A 210 11.82 -9.78 29.51
C VAL A 210 10.80 -9.14 30.45
N ILE A 211 11.24 -8.38 31.45
CA ILE A 211 10.36 -7.66 32.39
C ILE A 211 9.45 -6.71 31.61
N ARG A 212 10.00 -5.86 30.73
CA ARG A 212 9.17 -4.93 29.93
C ARG A 212 8.16 -5.64 29.06
N LEU A 213 8.55 -6.75 28.43
CA LEU A 213 7.65 -7.57 27.64
C LEU A 213 6.50 -8.15 28.48
N LEU A 214 6.83 -8.71 29.65
CA LEU A 214 5.83 -9.28 30.55
C LEU A 214 4.93 -8.19 31.16
N GLU A 215 5.47 -7.05 31.57
CA GLU A 215 4.68 -5.89 32.02
C GLU A 215 3.66 -5.47 30.95
N GLY A 216 4.05 -5.49 29.67
CA GLY A 216 3.14 -5.23 28.56
C GLY A 216 2.00 -6.23 28.48
N ARG A 217 2.28 -7.50 28.63
CA ARG A 217 1.26 -8.56 28.62
C ARG A 217 0.31 -8.45 29.82
N PHE A 218 0.81 -8.05 31.00
CA PHE A 218 -0.03 -7.74 32.15
C PHE A 218 -0.88 -6.48 31.92
N ASP A 219 -0.30 -5.40 31.36
CA ASP A 219 -1.02 -4.15 31.05
C ASP A 219 -2.17 -4.36 30.04
N LEU A 220 -2.01 -5.33 29.14
CA LEU A 220 -3.05 -5.74 28.16
C LEU A 220 -4.07 -6.75 28.73
N GLY A 221 -3.79 -7.31 29.92
CA GLY A 221 -4.66 -8.32 30.55
C GLY A 221 -4.51 -9.73 29.98
N GLU A 222 -3.46 -9.99 29.18
CA GLU A 222 -3.24 -11.32 28.58
C GLU A 222 -2.96 -12.43 29.62
N MET A 223 -2.51 -12.05 30.81
CA MET A 223 -2.18 -12.97 31.89
C MET A 223 -3.35 -13.19 32.88
N ASP A 224 -4.48 -12.54 32.66
CA ASP A 224 -5.66 -12.57 33.52
C ASP A 224 -6.85 -13.29 32.85
N ASP A 225 -7.85 -13.72 33.64
CA ASP A 225 -9.09 -14.28 33.09
C ASP A 225 -9.82 -13.22 32.23
N ASN A 226 -10.15 -13.57 31.01
CA ASN A 226 -10.90 -12.73 30.07
C ASN A 226 -12.21 -12.17 30.66
N LYS A 227 -12.79 -12.82 31.66
CA LYS A 227 -14.00 -12.34 32.34
C LYS A 227 -13.80 -11.02 33.07
N ILE A 228 -12.57 -10.76 33.55
CA ILE A 228 -12.25 -9.52 34.29
C ILE A 228 -11.63 -8.45 33.38
N VAL A 229 -11.17 -8.79 32.17
CA VAL A 229 -10.66 -7.86 31.19
C VAL A 229 -11.81 -7.19 30.47
N SER A 230 -12.03 -5.91 30.72
CA SER A 230 -13.19 -5.17 30.19
C SER A 230 -13.26 -5.17 28.66
N TRP A 231 -12.10 -5.10 28.00
CA TRP A 231 -12.00 -5.01 26.54
C TRP A 231 -12.32 -6.32 25.82
N SER A 232 -12.16 -7.48 26.46
CA SER A 232 -12.52 -8.79 25.91
C SER A 232 -14.04 -8.96 25.67
N LYS A 233 -14.86 -8.07 26.26
CA LYS A 233 -16.32 -8.09 26.14
C LYS A 233 -16.85 -7.32 24.93
N ILE A 234 -15.98 -6.72 24.12
CA ILE A 234 -16.40 -6.01 22.91
C ILE A 234 -16.91 -7.06 21.89
N PRO A 235 -18.19 -6.99 21.50
CA PRO A 235 -18.75 -8.02 20.61
C PRO A 235 -18.26 -7.80 19.16
N VAL A 236 -18.12 -8.89 18.42
CA VAL A 236 -17.73 -8.85 16.99
C VAL A 236 -18.69 -8.00 16.13
N SER A 237 -19.95 -7.85 16.57
CA SER A 237 -20.95 -7.01 15.87
C SER A 237 -20.62 -5.53 15.79
N VAL A 238 -19.63 -5.02 16.56
CA VAL A 238 -19.14 -3.63 16.40
C VAL A 238 -18.32 -3.44 15.14
N LEU A 239 -17.72 -4.52 14.61
CA LEU A 239 -16.97 -4.45 13.34
C LEU A 239 -17.93 -4.05 12.21
N CYS A 240 -17.49 -3.07 11.40
CA CYS A 240 -18.27 -2.53 10.29
C CYS A 240 -19.71 -2.12 10.69
N SER A 241 -19.94 -1.76 11.94
CA SER A 241 -21.24 -1.25 12.41
C SER A 241 -21.62 0.02 11.64
N LYS A 242 -22.91 0.35 11.63
CA LYS A 242 -23.40 1.59 11.01
C LYS A 242 -22.67 2.83 11.55
N ALA A 243 -22.36 2.86 12.85
CA ALA A 243 -21.61 3.94 13.48
C ALA A 243 -20.17 4.04 12.95
N HIS A 244 -19.47 2.90 12.80
CA HIS A 244 -18.12 2.90 12.25
C HIS A 244 -18.09 3.28 10.78
N ARG A 245 -19.07 2.84 9.99
CA ARG A 245 -19.21 3.27 8.59
C ARG A 245 -19.50 4.77 8.47
N GLN A 246 -20.36 5.31 9.33
CA GLN A 246 -20.62 6.76 9.36
C GLN A 246 -19.36 7.54 9.73
N LEU A 247 -18.58 7.08 10.72
CA LEU A 247 -17.31 7.69 11.08
C LEU A 247 -16.30 7.67 9.92
N SER A 248 -16.22 6.54 9.17
CA SER A 248 -15.39 6.43 7.98
C SER A 248 -15.81 7.45 6.89
N LEU A 249 -17.12 7.62 6.68
CA LEU A 249 -17.64 8.62 5.76
C LEU A 249 -17.31 10.05 6.21
N ASP A 250 -17.49 10.35 7.50
CA ASP A 250 -17.22 11.69 8.06
C ASP A 250 -15.73 12.04 7.94
N MET A 251 -14.84 11.07 8.19
CA MET A 251 -13.40 11.24 7.97
C MET A 251 -13.09 11.49 6.50
N ALA A 252 -13.62 10.68 5.58
CA ALA A 252 -13.41 10.85 4.16
C ALA A 252 -13.88 12.23 3.66
N LEU A 253 -15.04 12.69 4.09
CA LEU A 253 -15.57 14.03 3.75
C LEU A 253 -14.63 15.15 4.19
N GLN A 254 -14.06 15.06 5.39
CA GLN A 254 -13.14 16.08 5.92
C GLN A 254 -11.79 16.12 5.20
N THR A 255 -11.39 15.05 4.52
CA THR A 255 -10.14 15.01 3.74
C THR A 255 -10.27 15.58 2.34
N MET A 256 -11.49 15.68 1.78
CA MET A 256 -11.70 16.17 0.42
C MET A 256 -11.22 17.61 0.27
N THR A 257 -10.26 17.82 -0.63
CA THR A 257 -9.58 19.11 -0.82
C THR A 257 -9.81 19.62 -2.24
N LEU A 258 -10.59 20.70 -2.38
CA LEU A 258 -10.86 21.33 -3.67
C LEU A 258 -9.70 22.25 -4.03
N LEU A 259 -8.90 21.87 -5.04
CA LEU A 259 -7.72 22.63 -5.48
C LEU A 259 -8.08 23.69 -6.52
N GLN A 260 -9.07 23.43 -7.36
CA GLN A 260 -9.51 24.34 -8.41
C GLN A 260 -11.00 24.15 -8.71
N ASN A 261 -11.71 25.26 -8.99
CA ASN A 261 -13.10 25.24 -9.49
C ASN A 261 -13.35 26.50 -10.35
N LYS A 262 -12.95 26.46 -11.62
CA LYS A 262 -13.15 27.53 -12.59
C LYS A 262 -14.60 27.56 -13.04
N ASN A 263 -15.12 28.77 -13.23
CA ASN A 263 -16.47 29.00 -13.75
C ASN A 263 -17.58 28.26 -12.97
N ALA A 264 -17.32 27.94 -11.70
CA ALA A 264 -18.25 27.20 -10.84
C ALA A 264 -18.78 25.91 -11.51
N VAL A 265 -17.89 25.13 -12.15
CA VAL A 265 -18.26 23.85 -12.78
C VAL A 265 -18.73 22.83 -11.75
N LEU A 266 -18.24 22.92 -10.52
CA LEU A 266 -18.78 22.23 -9.36
C LEU A 266 -19.63 23.18 -8.51
N PRO A 267 -20.75 22.72 -7.95
CA PRO A 267 -21.26 21.34 -8.00
C PRO A 267 -21.90 20.98 -9.34
N LEU A 268 -21.84 19.67 -9.68
CA LEU A 268 -22.45 19.13 -10.88
C LEU A 268 -23.99 19.20 -10.82
N SER A 269 -24.60 19.46 -11.97
CA SER A 269 -26.06 19.50 -12.06
C SER A 269 -26.64 18.11 -12.35
N LYS A 270 -27.50 17.60 -11.44
CA LYS A 270 -28.27 16.37 -11.68
C LYS A 270 -29.27 16.48 -12.86
N LYS A 271 -29.44 17.69 -13.44
CA LYS A 271 -30.33 17.96 -14.58
C LYS A 271 -29.63 17.76 -15.94
N GLU A 272 -28.31 17.58 -15.97
CA GLU A 272 -27.58 17.29 -17.21
C GLU A 272 -28.10 16.02 -17.88
N LYS A 273 -28.23 16.05 -19.20
CA LYS A 273 -28.75 14.91 -19.95
C LYS A 273 -27.83 13.70 -19.88
N LYS A 274 -26.50 13.95 -19.98
CA LYS A 274 -25.45 12.93 -19.87
C LYS A 274 -24.21 13.54 -19.22
N ILE A 275 -23.67 12.86 -18.24
CA ILE A 275 -22.39 13.15 -17.59
C ILE A 275 -21.52 11.91 -17.73
N ALA A 276 -20.27 12.09 -18.12
CA ALA A 276 -19.32 10.99 -18.15
C ALA A 276 -18.50 10.93 -16.86
N PHE A 277 -18.35 9.72 -16.31
CA PHE A 277 -17.44 9.39 -15.21
C PHE A 277 -16.51 8.31 -15.72
N ILE A 278 -15.28 8.69 -16.01
CA ILE A 278 -14.29 7.83 -16.68
C ILE A 278 -12.95 7.90 -15.95
N GLY A 279 -12.03 7.06 -16.33
CA GLY A 279 -10.67 7.05 -15.80
C GLY A 279 -10.32 5.76 -15.06
N PRO A 280 -9.02 5.53 -14.83
CA PRO A 280 -8.53 4.28 -14.28
C PRO A 280 -9.00 4.00 -12.83
N ASN A 281 -9.34 5.04 -12.08
CA ASN A 281 -9.75 4.94 -10.68
C ASN A 281 -11.27 5.09 -10.47
N VAL A 282 -12.07 5.20 -11.53
CA VAL A 282 -13.52 5.42 -11.40
C VAL A 282 -14.22 4.27 -10.69
N ASP A 283 -13.79 3.03 -10.93
CA ASP A 283 -14.32 1.80 -10.33
C ASP A 283 -13.17 0.88 -9.86
N ASN A 284 -12.23 1.45 -9.13
CA ASN A 284 -11.04 0.76 -8.63
C ASN A 284 -11.13 0.61 -7.11
N GLU A 285 -11.69 -0.51 -6.68
CA GLU A 285 -11.90 -0.78 -5.25
C GLU A 285 -10.58 -0.81 -4.45
N PRO A 286 -9.51 -1.52 -4.86
CA PRO A 286 -8.25 -1.54 -4.13
C PRO A 286 -7.57 -0.16 -3.99
N MET A 287 -7.79 0.76 -4.92
CA MET A 287 -7.29 2.14 -4.81
C MET A 287 -7.88 2.87 -3.60
N MET A 288 -9.11 2.54 -3.21
CA MET A 288 -9.79 3.22 -2.11
C MET A 288 -9.11 2.99 -0.75
N TRP A 289 -8.37 1.90 -0.57
CA TRP A 289 -7.96 1.44 0.77
C TRP A 289 -6.63 2.01 1.26
N GLY A 290 -5.71 2.38 0.37
CA GLY A 290 -4.36 2.78 0.75
C GLY A 290 -3.44 1.61 1.09
N ASN A 291 -2.26 1.93 1.65
CA ASN A 291 -1.30 0.92 2.10
C ASN A 291 -1.67 0.40 3.51
N TYR A 292 -1.23 -0.80 3.86
CA TYR A 292 -1.52 -1.46 5.15
C TYR A 292 -3.02 -1.50 5.52
N ASN A 293 -3.84 -1.75 4.53
CA ASN A 293 -5.28 -1.88 4.72
C ASN A 293 -5.66 -3.27 5.24
N GLY A 294 -6.73 -3.32 6.02
CA GLY A 294 -7.50 -4.56 6.20
C GLY A 294 -8.44 -4.78 5.02
N THR A 295 -9.05 -5.96 4.92
CA THR A 295 -10.08 -6.24 3.92
C THR A 295 -11.43 -5.69 4.40
N PRO A 296 -11.99 -4.65 3.78
CA PRO A 296 -13.31 -4.13 4.15
C PRO A 296 -14.41 -5.16 3.85
N ARG A 297 -15.45 -5.17 4.66
CA ARG A 297 -16.63 -6.01 4.38
C ARG A 297 -17.34 -5.59 3.09
N SER A 298 -17.31 -4.31 2.77
CA SER A 298 -17.81 -3.72 1.53
C SER A 298 -17.16 -2.35 1.33
N THR A 299 -16.91 -1.99 0.09
CA THR A 299 -16.39 -0.69 -0.32
C THR A 299 -17.40 -0.03 -1.24
N ILE A 300 -17.59 1.28 -1.09
CA ILE A 300 -18.33 2.09 -2.06
C ILE A 300 -17.29 2.73 -2.97
N THR A 301 -17.17 2.24 -4.21
CA THR A 301 -16.30 2.85 -5.22
C THR A 301 -16.83 4.23 -5.60
N ILE A 302 -16.00 5.06 -6.26
CA ILE A 302 -16.46 6.37 -6.74
C ILE A 302 -17.64 6.19 -7.71
N LEU A 303 -17.57 5.20 -8.59
CA LEU A 303 -18.68 4.89 -9.51
C LEU A 303 -19.96 4.49 -8.75
N ASP A 304 -19.87 3.73 -7.67
CA ASP A 304 -21.05 3.34 -6.89
C ASP A 304 -21.72 4.54 -6.21
N GLY A 305 -20.90 5.45 -5.64
CA GLY A 305 -21.40 6.72 -5.10
C GLY A 305 -22.14 7.55 -6.15
N ILE A 306 -21.68 7.56 -7.41
CA ILE A 306 -22.31 8.28 -8.52
C ILE A 306 -23.60 7.59 -8.98
N LYS A 307 -23.62 6.27 -9.09
CA LYS A 307 -24.81 5.49 -9.50
C LYS A 307 -26.03 5.76 -8.62
N SER A 308 -25.81 6.10 -7.35
CA SER A 308 -26.90 6.45 -6.43
C SER A 308 -27.55 7.81 -6.71
N ARG A 309 -26.94 8.66 -7.55
CA ARG A 309 -27.34 10.06 -7.81
C ARG A 309 -27.83 10.33 -9.22
N LEU A 310 -27.45 9.50 -10.17
CA LEU A 310 -27.79 9.66 -11.58
C LEU A 310 -28.60 8.46 -12.09
N LYS A 311 -29.53 8.72 -13.02
CA LYS A 311 -30.21 7.65 -13.73
C LYS A 311 -29.19 6.96 -14.67
N LYS A 312 -29.36 5.66 -14.91
CA LYS A 312 -28.53 4.89 -15.83
C LYS A 312 -28.41 5.54 -17.23
N SER A 313 -29.49 6.18 -17.70
CA SER A 313 -29.53 6.88 -19.00
C SER A 313 -28.69 8.19 -19.03
N GLN A 314 -28.35 8.75 -17.87
CA GLN A 314 -27.53 9.96 -17.75
C GLN A 314 -26.04 9.64 -17.58
N LEU A 315 -25.69 8.43 -17.18
CA LEU A 315 -24.34 8.02 -16.84
C LEU A 315 -23.67 7.37 -18.05
N VAL A 316 -22.52 7.92 -18.45
CA VAL A 316 -21.56 7.29 -19.36
C VAL A 316 -20.32 6.92 -18.55
N THR A 317 -19.90 5.66 -18.59
CA THR A 317 -18.74 5.21 -17.83
C THR A 317 -17.92 4.17 -18.59
N PHE A 318 -16.61 4.34 -18.55
CA PHE A 318 -15.59 3.40 -19.04
C PHE A 318 -14.22 3.80 -18.52
N LYS A 319 -13.24 2.92 -18.60
CA LYS A 319 -11.90 3.17 -18.07
C LYS A 319 -11.16 4.29 -18.85
N GLY A 320 -11.18 4.25 -20.17
CA GLY A 320 -10.61 5.24 -21.07
C GLY A 320 -9.09 5.18 -21.24
N CYS A 321 -8.33 5.04 -20.15
CA CYS A 321 -6.88 4.81 -20.17
C CYS A 321 -6.46 4.01 -18.93
N ASP A 322 -5.21 3.54 -18.90
CA ASP A 322 -4.63 2.91 -17.73
C ASP A 322 -4.03 3.94 -16.75
N LEU A 323 -3.57 3.47 -15.57
CA LEU A 323 -2.89 4.33 -14.59
C LEU A 323 -1.58 4.90 -15.16
N VAL A 324 -0.75 4.05 -15.76
CA VAL A 324 0.58 4.41 -16.23
C VAL A 324 0.83 3.96 -17.67
N ASN A 325 0.31 2.79 -18.05
CA ASN A 325 0.56 2.22 -19.37
C ASN A 325 -0.12 3.05 -20.47
N ASP A 326 0.64 3.46 -21.47
CA ASP A 326 0.17 4.19 -22.64
C ASP A 326 -0.30 3.27 -23.79
N GLN A 327 -0.39 1.98 -23.50
CA GLN A 327 -0.87 0.95 -24.40
C GLN A 327 -2.13 0.28 -23.85
N THR A 328 -2.97 -0.21 -24.74
CA THR A 328 -4.11 -1.09 -24.45
C THR A 328 -3.81 -2.48 -24.97
N LEU A 329 -4.12 -3.50 -24.18
CA LEU A 329 -4.00 -4.88 -24.62
C LEU A 329 -5.34 -5.34 -25.24
N ASP A 330 -5.38 -5.41 -26.57
CA ASP A 330 -6.48 -6.04 -27.28
C ASP A 330 -6.38 -7.54 -27.08
N SER A 331 -7.28 -8.07 -26.24
CA SER A 331 -7.20 -9.45 -25.80
C SER A 331 -7.50 -10.44 -26.93
N TYR A 332 -6.64 -11.44 -27.08
CA TYR A 332 -6.79 -12.59 -27.95
C TYR A 332 -7.23 -13.85 -27.19
N TYR A 333 -7.82 -13.67 -26.04
CA TYR A 333 -8.23 -14.76 -25.17
C TYR A 333 -9.25 -15.69 -25.83
N ASP A 334 -10.08 -15.18 -26.74
CA ASP A 334 -11.00 -15.92 -27.60
C ASP A 334 -10.30 -16.82 -28.65
N GLN A 335 -9.00 -16.60 -28.88
CA GLN A 335 -8.15 -17.40 -29.79
C GLN A 335 -7.39 -18.50 -29.04
N CYS A 336 -7.58 -18.56 -27.73
CA CYS A 336 -7.06 -19.61 -26.85
C CYS A 336 -8.10 -20.72 -26.71
N SER A 337 -7.68 -21.97 -26.72
CA SER A 337 -8.59 -23.08 -26.44
C SER A 337 -7.86 -24.29 -25.88
N MET A 338 -8.52 -25.03 -24.99
CA MET A 338 -8.06 -26.31 -24.46
C MET A 338 -9.21 -27.33 -24.50
N ASP A 339 -8.95 -28.53 -25.01
CA ASP A 339 -9.92 -29.61 -25.14
C ASP A 339 -11.22 -29.14 -25.87
N GLY A 340 -11.08 -28.32 -26.93
CA GLY A 340 -12.20 -27.78 -27.72
C GLY A 340 -12.98 -26.65 -27.04
N LYS A 341 -12.61 -26.21 -25.86
CA LYS A 341 -13.25 -25.11 -25.11
C LYS A 341 -12.40 -23.87 -25.14
N VAL A 342 -13.02 -22.70 -25.37
CA VAL A 342 -12.34 -21.40 -25.40
C VAL A 342 -11.76 -21.05 -24.04
N GLY A 343 -10.56 -20.45 -24.05
CA GLY A 343 -9.85 -19.93 -22.88
C GLY A 343 -8.80 -20.89 -22.32
N PHE A 344 -8.52 -20.76 -21.04
CA PHE A 344 -7.56 -21.59 -20.33
C PHE A 344 -8.26 -22.66 -19.49
N ARG A 345 -7.68 -23.87 -19.43
CA ARG A 345 -8.03 -24.88 -18.45
C ARG A 345 -7.26 -24.59 -17.17
N GLY A 346 -7.96 -24.33 -16.06
CA GLY A 346 -7.40 -24.24 -14.71
C GLY A 346 -7.52 -25.59 -14.00
N THR A 347 -6.41 -26.10 -13.46
CA THR A 347 -6.36 -27.33 -12.65
C THR A 347 -5.81 -26.97 -11.28
N PHE A 348 -6.49 -27.38 -10.19
CA PHE A 348 -6.18 -26.92 -8.84
C PHE A 348 -5.96 -28.07 -7.86
N TRP A 349 -4.99 -27.92 -6.95
CA TRP A 349 -4.69 -28.84 -5.85
C TRP A 349 -4.69 -28.11 -4.51
N ASN A 350 -5.10 -28.82 -3.44
CA ASN A 350 -5.02 -28.30 -2.06
C ASN A 350 -3.68 -28.69 -1.39
N ASN A 351 -2.60 -28.63 -2.15
CA ASN A 351 -1.21 -28.69 -1.73
C ASN A 351 -0.38 -27.79 -2.65
N ARG A 352 0.85 -27.47 -2.25
CA ARG A 352 1.73 -26.57 -3.03
C ARG A 352 2.50 -27.28 -4.12
N GLU A 353 2.56 -28.61 -4.10
CA GLU A 353 3.43 -29.44 -4.93
C GLU A 353 2.75 -29.91 -6.24
N MET A 354 1.46 -29.61 -6.45
CA MET A 354 0.63 -30.14 -7.56
C MET A 354 0.52 -31.68 -7.55
N GLU A 355 0.59 -32.26 -6.37
CA GLU A 355 0.60 -33.71 -6.21
C GLU A 355 -0.78 -34.31 -6.02
N GLY A 356 -0.94 -35.55 -6.48
CA GLY A 356 -2.15 -36.33 -6.33
C GLY A 356 -3.29 -35.88 -7.25
N LYS A 357 -4.50 -36.23 -6.88
CA LYS A 357 -5.69 -35.92 -7.67
C LYS A 357 -6.10 -34.47 -7.50
N PRO A 358 -6.33 -33.70 -8.57
CA PRO A 358 -6.80 -32.33 -8.47
C PRO A 358 -8.20 -32.26 -7.81
N VAL A 359 -8.41 -31.19 -7.04
CA VAL A 359 -9.69 -30.96 -6.33
C VAL A 359 -10.72 -30.28 -7.21
N THR A 360 -10.26 -29.52 -8.20
CA THR A 360 -11.15 -28.81 -9.14
C THR A 360 -10.44 -28.61 -10.48
N ILE A 361 -11.23 -28.68 -11.55
CA ILE A 361 -10.82 -28.30 -12.90
C ILE A 361 -11.84 -27.30 -13.42
N THR A 362 -11.36 -26.14 -13.88
CA THR A 362 -12.21 -25.07 -14.43
C THR A 362 -11.91 -24.82 -15.90
N GLN A 363 -12.77 -24.07 -16.55
CA GLN A 363 -12.56 -23.50 -17.88
C GLN A 363 -12.71 -21.98 -17.78
N GLU A 364 -11.58 -21.31 -17.82
CA GLU A 364 -11.52 -19.85 -17.76
C GLU A 364 -11.78 -19.27 -19.15
N LYS A 365 -12.98 -18.79 -19.38
CA LYS A 365 -13.44 -18.27 -20.69
C LYS A 365 -13.03 -16.82 -20.94
N ASN A 366 -12.66 -16.11 -19.89
CA ASN A 366 -12.22 -14.72 -19.91
C ASN A 366 -10.82 -14.63 -19.31
N PRO A 367 -10.08 -13.53 -19.51
CA PRO A 367 -8.81 -13.29 -18.83
C PRO A 367 -8.91 -13.59 -17.35
N VAL A 368 -7.95 -14.39 -16.83
CA VAL A 368 -7.93 -14.77 -15.41
C VAL A 368 -7.68 -13.53 -14.57
N GLN A 369 -8.51 -13.34 -13.57
CA GLN A 369 -8.29 -12.34 -12.51
C GLN A 369 -8.91 -12.88 -11.22
N VAL A 370 -8.08 -13.50 -10.39
CA VAL A 370 -8.51 -14.14 -9.14
C VAL A 370 -7.60 -13.70 -8.00
N THR A 371 -8.16 -13.63 -6.81
CA THR A 371 -7.40 -13.25 -5.60
C THR A 371 -8.03 -13.90 -4.38
N THR A 372 -7.21 -14.23 -3.37
CA THR A 372 -7.72 -14.64 -2.05
C THR A 372 -8.06 -13.44 -1.16
N TYR A 373 -7.78 -12.24 -1.60
CA TYR A 373 -8.21 -11.02 -0.91
C TYR A 373 -9.73 -11.02 -0.74
N GLY A 374 -10.23 -10.66 0.45
CA GLY A 374 -11.66 -10.75 0.74
C GLY A 374 -12.18 -12.18 0.96
N GLN A 375 -11.28 -13.16 1.13
CA GLN A 375 -11.60 -14.57 1.38
C GLN A 375 -12.26 -15.28 0.18
N HIS A 376 -11.87 -14.91 -1.01
CA HIS A 376 -12.29 -15.57 -2.23
C HIS A 376 -11.31 -16.70 -2.58
N ALA A 377 -11.83 -17.92 -2.80
CA ALA A 377 -11.01 -19.00 -3.32
C ALA A 377 -10.79 -18.82 -4.83
N PHE A 378 -9.65 -19.28 -5.35
CA PHE A 378 -9.36 -19.24 -6.80
C PHE A 378 -10.36 -20.03 -7.63
N ALA A 379 -10.88 -21.12 -7.07
CA ALA A 379 -11.93 -21.92 -7.68
C ALA A 379 -12.75 -22.67 -6.61
N PRO A 380 -13.92 -23.23 -6.92
CA PRO A 380 -14.69 -24.03 -5.98
C PRO A 380 -13.86 -25.16 -5.37
N ASN A 381 -14.01 -25.39 -4.06
CA ASN A 381 -13.29 -26.39 -3.27
C ASN A 381 -11.76 -26.19 -3.12
N VAL A 382 -11.21 -25.12 -3.66
CA VAL A 382 -9.80 -24.72 -3.42
C VAL A 382 -9.71 -24.01 -2.08
N LYS A 383 -8.71 -24.39 -1.28
CA LYS A 383 -8.40 -23.71 -0.02
C LYS A 383 -7.92 -22.28 -0.27
N LEU A 384 -7.98 -21.43 0.75
CA LEU A 384 -7.43 -20.07 0.68
C LEU A 384 -5.91 -20.06 0.85
N GLU A 385 -5.34 -21.12 1.44
CA GLU A 385 -3.93 -21.32 1.71
C GLU A 385 -3.51 -22.76 1.42
N GLY A 386 -2.23 -22.98 1.13
CA GLY A 386 -1.67 -24.32 0.88
C GLY A 386 -2.22 -24.95 -0.39
N PHE A 387 -2.32 -24.18 -1.48
CA PHE A 387 -2.82 -24.65 -2.77
C PHE A 387 -1.86 -24.34 -3.90
N SER A 388 -2.10 -24.99 -5.04
CA SER A 388 -1.42 -24.71 -6.29
C SER A 388 -2.40 -24.76 -7.45
N ALA A 389 -2.01 -24.15 -8.57
CA ALA A 389 -2.81 -24.11 -9.78
C ALA A 389 -1.95 -24.27 -11.03
N LYS A 390 -2.50 -24.91 -12.05
CA LYS A 390 -1.92 -24.96 -13.38
C LYS A 390 -2.93 -24.46 -14.39
N TYR A 391 -2.53 -23.46 -15.20
CA TYR A 391 -3.32 -22.93 -16.29
C TYR A 391 -2.71 -23.34 -17.62
N GLU A 392 -3.49 -23.94 -18.51
CA GLU A 392 -3.03 -24.46 -19.78
C GLU A 392 -3.95 -24.02 -20.92
N THR A 393 -3.37 -23.71 -22.07
CA THR A 393 -4.10 -23.44 -23.30
C THR A 393 -3.26 -23.68 -24.55
N VAL A 394 -3.92 -23.75 -25.70
CA VAL A 394 -3.29 -23.65 -27.01
C VAL A 394 -3.81 -22.37 -27.67
N PHE A 395 -2.92 -21.43 -27.90
CA PHE A 395 -3.21 -20.18 -28.61
C PHE A 395 -3.00 -20.38 -30.10
N ARG A 396 -3.98 -19.94 -30.92
CA ARG A 396 -3.96 -20.02 -32.38
C ARG A 396 -4.27 -18.66 -32.98
N PRO A 397 -3.23 -17.87 -33.32
CA PRO A 397 -3.41 -16.53 -33.88
C PRO A 397 -4.23 -16.53 -35.17
N LYS A 398 -5.23 -15.67 -35.25
CA LYS A 398 -6.02 -15.42 -36.47
C LYS A 398 -5.27 -14.57 -37.50
N GLN A 399 -4.22 -13.85 -37.07
CA GLN A 399 -3.33 -13.02 -37.89
C GLN A 399 -1.91 -13.09 -37.36
N THR A 400 -0.93 -12.83 -38.24
CA THR A 400 0.49 -12.75 -37.83
C THR A 400 0.75 -11.37 -37.28
N ASN A 401 1.15 -11.29 -36.00
CA ASN A 401 1.56 -10.05 -35.34
C ASN A 401 2.35 -10.34 -34.05
N LYS A 402 2.86 -9.25 -33.45
CA LYS A 402 3.49 -9.29 -32.12
C LYS A 402 2.42 -9.57 -31.07
N VAL A 403 2.66 -10.56 -30.24
CA VAL A 403 1.74 -11.00 -29.17
C VAL A 403 2.42 -10.81 -27.83
N LEU A 404 1.68 -10.33 -26.85
CA LEU A 404 2.08 -10.26 -25.45
C LEU A 404 1.26 -11.27 -24.64
N LEU A 405 1.95 -12.15 -23.93
CA LEU A 405 1.41 -12.92 -22.82
C LEU A 405 1.75 -12.17 -21.52
N ASP A 406 0.74 -11.67 -20.84
CA ASP A 406 0.86 -10.90 -19.61
C ASP A 406 0.38 -11.74 -18.42
N VAL A 407 1.30 -12.02 -17.50
CA VAL A 407 1.07 -12.84 -16.31
C VAL A 407 1.52 -12.06 -15.08
N ALA A 408 0.68 -11.91 -14.08
CA ALA A 408 1.05 -11.29 -12.82
C ALA A 408 0.48 -12.09 -11.64
N ALA A 409 1.29 -12.35 -10.62
CA ALA A 409 0.84 -13.08 -9.44
C ALA A 409 1.64 -12.72 -8.18
N CYS A 410 0.99 -12.85 -7.03
CA CYS A 410 1.63 -12.95 -5.72
C CYS A 410 1.82 -14.44 -5.39
N GLY A 411 3.06 -14.87 -5.18
CA GLY A 411 3.44 -16.26 -4.99
C GLY A 411 4.59 -16.68 -5.90
N HIS A 412 4.82 -17.97 -5.98
CA HIS A 412 5.79 -18.52 -6.93
C HIS A 412 5.06 -18.94 -8.20
N TYR A 413 5.53 -18.49 -9.36
CA TYR A 413 4.98 -18.97 -10.64
C TYR A 413 6.02 -19.08 -11.74
N GLU A 414 5.76 -20.01 -12.65
CA GLU A 414 6.55 -20.29 -13.85
C GLU A 414 5.67 -20.17 -15.10
N VAL A 415 6.19 -19.58 -16.17
CA VAL A 415 5.50 -19.46 -17.45
C VAL A 415 6.28 -20.19 -18.54
N TYR A 416 5.59 -21.08 -19.24
CA TYR A 416 6.13 -21.87 -20.32
C TYR A 416 5.43 -21.55 -21.65
N LEU A 417 6.21 -21.41 -22.71
CA LEU A 417 5.75 -21.27 -24.08
C LEU A 417 6.36 -22.40 -24.93
N ASN A 418 5.54 -23.26 -25.52
CA ASN A 418 5.95 -24.45 -26.27
C ASN A 418 6.90 -25.38 -25.49
N GLY A 419 6.71 -25.50 -24.18
CA GLY A 419 7.54 -26.31 -23.29
C GLY A 419 8.84 -25.64 -22.81
N GLU A 420 9.20 -24.48 -23.33
CA GLU A 420 10.35 -23.71 -22.88
C GLU A 420 9.95 -22.73 -21.77
N LYS A 421 10.66 -22.73 -20.63
CA LYS A 421 10.42 -21.79 -19.54
C LYS A 421 10.84 -20.38 -19.95
N LYS A 422 9.91 -19.45 -20.01
CA LYS A 422 10.13 -18.05 -20.40
C LYS A 422 10.25 -17.11 -19.20
N SER A 423 9.64 -17.44 -18.07
CA SER A 423 9.72 -16.64 -16.85
C SER A 423 9.51 -17.51 -15.62
N GLU A 424 10.17 -17.11 -14.55
CA GLU A 424 9.96 -17.61 -13.19
C GLU A 424 10.04 -16.45 -12.21
N LYS A 425 9.06 -16.34 -11.32
CA LYS A 425 9.00 -15.31 -10.28
C LYS A 425 8.60 -15.96 -8.96
N SER A 426 9.15 -15.43 -7.88
CA SER A 426 8.75 -15.80 -6.52
C SER A 426 8.78 -14.55 -5.67
N ASP A 427 7.61 -14.01 -5.34
CA ASP A 427 7.49 -12.77 -4.60
C ASP A 427 6.26 -12.79 -3.69
N TRP A 428 6.36 -12.17 -2.54
CA TRP A 428 5.27 -12.01 -1.59
C TRP A 428 4.29 -10.87 -1.97
N ARG A 429 4.61 -10.14 -3.03
CA ARG A 429 3.75 -9.16 -3.70
C ARG A 429 3.52 -9.56 -5.15
N THR A 430 2.54 -8.94 -5.79
CA THR A 430 2.24 -9.20 -7.20
C THR A 430 3.41 -8.82 -8.09
N ALA A 431 4.12 -9.82 -8.62
CA ALA A 431 5.17 -9.66 -9.62
C ALA A 431 4.61 -9.93 -11.01
N GLN A 432 5.09 -9.20 -12.03
CA GLN A 432 4.61 -9.30 -13.41
C GLN A 432 5.66 -9.90 -14.34
N SER A 433 5.22 -10.73 -15.28
CA SER A 433 5.97 -11.25 -16.42
C SER A 433 5.29 -10.89 -17.72
N ARG A 434 5.98 -10.14 -18.56
CA ARG A 434 5.51 -9.73 -19.89
C ARG A 434 6.33 -10.45 -20.94
N ILE A 435 5.75 -11.44 -21.63
CA ILE A 435 6.42 -12.32 -22.58
C ILE A 435 5.93 -11.98 -23.98
N GLU A 436 6.82 -11.37 -24.76
CA GLU A 436 6.56 -10.99 -26.14
C GLU A 436 7.05 -12.09 -27.10
N PHE A 437 6.27 -12.39 -28.12
CA PHE A 437 6.64 -13.31 -29.20
C PHE A 437 5.88 -13.00 -30.49
N GLU A 438 6.43 -13.46 -31.62
CA GLU A 438 5.76 -13.38 -32.91
C GLU A 438 4.71 -14.50 -33.02
N GLY A 439 3.43 -14.12 -33.07
CA GLY A 439 2.33 -15.02 -33.29
C GLY A 439 2.06 -15.18 -34.78
N GLU A 440 2.43 -16.29 -35.38
CA GLU A 440 2.19 -16.61 -36.80
C GLU A 440 0.77 -17.15 -37.00
N LYS A 441 0.05 -16.60 -37.97
CA LYS A 441 -1.33 -17.03 -38.30
C LYS A 441 -1.44 -18.54 -38.45
N GLY A 442 -2.32 -19.15 -37.68
CA GLY A 442 -2.64 -20.58 -37.73
C GLY A 442 -1.63 -21.51 -37.09
N LYS A 443 -0.50 -21.02 -36.61
CA LYS A 443 0.45 -21.80 -35.82
C LYS A 443 -0.08 -22.00 -34.39
N GLU A 444 0.27 -23.14 -33.81
CA GLU A 444 -0.12 -23.44 -32.42
C GLU A 444 0.99 -23.05 -31.44
N TYR A 445 0.60 -22.38 -30.38
CA TYR A 445 1.47 -22.02 -29.27
C TYR A 445 0.89 -22.62 -27.99
N LYS A 446 1.59 -23.58 -27.40
CA LYS A 446 1.23 -24.18 -26.11
C LYS A 446 1.68 -23.28 -24.99
N ILE A 447 0.77 -22.84 -24.13
CA ILE A 447 1.03 -21.99 -22.98
C ILE A 447 0.68 -22.79 -21.73
N GLU A 448 1.63 -22.83 -20.78
CA GLU A 448 1.43 -23.42 -19.46
C GLU A 448 1.94 -22.45 -18.39
N ILE A 449 1.14 -22.24 -17.35
CA ILE A 449 1.51 -21.41 -16.20
C ILE A 449 1.31 -22.27 -14.96
N ARG A 450 2.37 -22.46 -14.19
CA ARG A 450 2.35 -23.15 -12.89
C ARG A 450 2.38 -22.11 -11.79
N TYR A 451 1.52 -22.28 -10.80
CA TYR A 451 1.40 -21.37 -9.69
C TYR A 451 1.40 -22.12 -8.36
N HIS A 452 2.20 -21.66 -7.42
CA HIS A 452 2.31 -22.19 -6.07
C HIS A 452 2.06 -21.03 -5.08
N GLU A 453 1.04 -21.18 -4.25
CA GLU A 453 0.71 -20.20 -3.24
C GLU A 453 1.87 -20.03 -2.24
N MET A 454 2.16 -18.79 -1.86
CA MET A 454 3.18 -18.46 -0.87
C MET A 454 2.55 -18.38 0.53
N PRO A 455 3.10 -19.10 1.53
CA PRO A 455 2.58 -19.09 2.89
C PRO A 455 2.51 -17.66 3.45
N ASN A 456 1.44 -17.40 4.20
CA ASN A 456 1.26 -16.16 4.96
C ASN A 456 0.99 -14.89 4.14
N TYR A 457 0.68 -15.02 2.85
CA TYR A 457 0.35 -13.89 1.97
C TYR A 457 -0.94 -14.16 1.20
N ASN A 458 -1.64 -13.09 0.82
CA ASN A 458 -2.76 -13.22 -0.09
C ASN A 458 -2.26 -13.61 -1.46
N ALA A 459 -2.88 -14.62 -2.04
CA ALA A 459 -2.61 -15.04 -3.40
C ALA A 459 -3.38 -14.15 -4.40
N ASP A 460 -2.78 -13.84 -5.52
CA ASP A 460 -3.47 -13.32 -6.70
C ASP A 460 -2.89 -13.92 -7.98
N MET A 461 -3.69 -13.91 -9.05
CA MET A 461 -3.28 -14.35 -10.38
C MET A 461 -4.05 -13.58 -11.44
N LYS A 462 -3.31 -12.99 -12.37
CA LYS A 462 -3.83 -12.37 -13.58
C LYS A 462 -3.16 -12.99 -14.80
N ILE A 463 -3.94 -13.38 -15.78
CA ILE A 463 -3.45 -13.92 -17.06
C ILE A 463 -4.25 -13.28 -18.19
N ASN A 464 -3.55 -12.66 -19.12
CA ASN A 464 -4.12 -12.22 -20.38
C ASN A 464 -3.12 -12.44 -21.52
N ILE A 465 -3.62 -12.52 -22.75
CA ILE A 465 -2.82 -12.62 -23.97
C ILE A 465 -3.45 -11.75 -25.03
N GLY A 466 -2.65 -11.01 -25.80
CA GLY A 466 -3.20 -10.10 -26.80
C GLY A 466 -2.14 -9.36 -27.60
N HIS A 467 -2.57 -8.32 -28.28
CA HIS A 467 -1.72 -7.38 -28.98
C HIS A 467 -1.79 -6.01 -28.30
N GLU A 468 -0.66 -5.38 -28.08
CA GLU A 468 -0.63 -4.02 -27.54
C GLU A 468 -0.76 -2.98 -28.63
N ASN A 469 -1.69 -2.05 -28.42
CA ASN A 469 -1.88 -0.89 -29.26
C ASN A 469 -1.71 0.40 -28.44
N PRO A 470 -1.15 1.46 -29.02
CA PRO A 470 -1.19 2.78 -28.41
C PRO A 470 -2.64 3.19 -28.08
N ILE A 471 -2.83 3.88 -26.97
CA ILE A 471 -4.15 4.35 -26.57
C ILE A 471 -4.70 5.34 -27.62
N ASP A 472 -5.91 5.04 -28.14
CA ASP A 472 -6.65 5.94 -29.04
C ASP A 472 -7.61 6.82 -28.24
N TYR A 473 -7.18 8.04 -27.88
CA TYR A 473 -8.05 9.01 -27.23
C TYR A 473 -9.25 9.41 -28.12
N GLN A 474 -9.11 9.37 -29.45
CA GLN A 474 -10.21 9.72 -30.36
C GLN A 474 -11.35 8.69 -30.27
N ALA A 475 -11.04 7.40 -30.08
CA ALA A 475 -12.05 6.38 -29.82
C ALA A 475 -12.85 6.69 -28.56
N SER A 476 -12.17 7.11 -27.47
CA SER A 476 -12.83 7.54 -26.25
C SER A 476 -13.67 8.80 -26.45
N LEU A 477 -13.16 9.80 -27.18
CA LEU A 477 -13.89 11.04 -27.47
C LEU A 477 -15.17 10.80 -28.29
N ARG A 478 -15.17 9.84 -29.23
CA ARG A 478 -16.40 9.42 -29.94
C ARG A 478 -17.48 8.91 -29.01
N GLN A 479 -17.13 8.16 -27.97
CA GLN A 479 -18.08 7.70 -26.95
C GLN A 479 -18.62 8.86 -26.10
N LEU A 480 -17.86 9.94 -25.94
CA LEU A 480 -18.19 11.11 -25.13
C LEU A 480 -18.90 12.23 -25.94
N LYS A 481 -19.28 12.00 -27.21
CA LYS A 481 -19.85 13.03 -28.08
C LYS A 481 -21.03 13.78 -27.45
N ASP A 482 -21.91 13.07 -26.75
CA ASP A 482 -23.13 13.60 -26.14
C ASP A 482 -22.93 14.11 -24.69
N CYS A 483 -21.71 14.03 -24.14
CA CYS A 483 -21.40 14.50 -22.80
C CYS A 483 -20.70 15.86 -22.88
N GLU A 484 -21.27 16.88 -22.29
CA GLU A 484 -20.62 18.19 -22.14
C GLU A 484 -19.61 18.16 -21.00
N THR A 485 -20.01 17.58 -19.87
CA THR A 485 -19.22 17.43 -18.67
C THR A 485 -18.62 16.04 -18.57
N VAL A 486 -17.31 15.98 -18.31
CA VAL A 486 -16.54 14.75 -18.11
C VAL A 486 -15.80 14.83 -16.78
N VAL A 487 -16.13 13.91 -15.87
CA VAL A 487 -15.40 13.68 -14.63
C VAL A 487 -14.38 12.58 -14.89
N PHE A 488 -13.11 12.94 -14.89
CA PHE A 488 -12.00 12.01 -15.02
C PHE A 488 -11.48 11.65 -13.64
N VAL A 489 -11.59 10.39 -13.25
CA VAL A 489 -11.10 9.87 -11.96
C VAL A 489 -9.78 9.13 -12.21
N GLY A 490 -8.70 9.76 -11.82
CA GLY A 490 -7.35 9.28 -12.11
C GLY A 490 -6.39 9.53 -10.94
N GLY A 491 -5.12 9.79 -11.27
CA GLY A 491 -4.04 9.90 -10.31
C GLY A 491 -3.17 8.66 -10.29
N ILE A 492 -2.86 8.16 -9.12
CA ILE A 492 -2.10 6.92 -8.92
C ILE A 492 -2.87 5.95 -8.01
N ALA A 493 -2.24 4.88 -7.58
CA ALA A 493 -2.90 3.88 -6.73
C ALA A 493 -1.87 3.25 -5.77
N PRO A 494 -2.29 2.70 -4.61
CA PRO A 494 -1.40 2.03 -3.65
C PRO A 494 -0.65 0.83 -4.24
N GLN A 495 -1.12 0.29 -5.37
CA GLN A 495 -0.44 -0.77 -6.11
C GLN A 495 0.82 -0.27 -6.85
N LEU A 496 1.03 1.04 -6.92
CA LEU A 496 2.17 1.67 -7.59
C LEU A 496 3.17 2.27 -6.60
N GLU A 497 2.74 2.65 -5.40
CA GLU A 497 3.57 3.24 -4.36
C GLU A 497 3.35 2.53 -3.01
N GLY A 498 4.40 2.38 -2.21
CA GLY A 498 4.34 1.72 -0.92
C GLY A 498 5.68 1.12 -0.52
N GLU A 499 5.65 0.19 0.44
CA GLU A 499 6.85 -0.41 1.01
C GLU A 499 7.43 -1.50 0.09
N GLU A 500 8.70 -1.33 -0.32
CA GLU A 500 9.51 -2.34 -1.04
C GLU A 500 8.78 -3.10 -2.16
N MET A 501 8.04 -2.38 -2.98
CA MET A 501 7.25 -3.03 -4.03
C MET A 501 8.14 -3.52 -5.16
N PRO A 502 7.93 -4.76 -5.68
CA PRO A 502 8.66 -5.28 -6.84
C PRO A 502 8.15 -4.65 -8.14
N ILE A 503 8.18 -3.34 -8.23
CA ILE A 503 7.69 -2.56 -9.36
C ILE A 503 8.83 -1.75 -9.99
N GLU A 504 8.93 -1.80 -11.32
CA GLU A 504 9.81 -0.94 -12.11
C GLU A 504 9.10 -0.60 -13.42
N ILE A 505 8.37 0.52 -13.41
CA ILE A 505 7.62 1.04 -14.56
C ILE A 505 7.82 2.56 -14.64
N PRO A 506 7.49 3.21 -15.76
CA PRO A 506 7.66 4.66 -15.89
C PRO A 506 7.05 5.44 -14.74
N GLY A 507 7.88 6.17 -14.00
CA GLY A 507 7.49 6.98 -12.86
C GLY A 507 7.54 6.29 -11.50
N PHE A 508 7.80 4.95 -11.44
CA PHE A 508 7.79 4.16 -10.20
C PHE A 508 8.90 3.13 -10.17
N LYS A 509 9.55 2.97 -9.01
CA LYS A 509 10.58 1.96 -8.77
C LYS A 509 10.68 1.59 -7.30
N GLY A 510 10.61 0.28 -6.99
CA GLY A 510 10.85 -0.24 -5.64
C GLY A 510 9.85 0.23 -4.59
N GLY A 511 8.67 0.71 -4.99
CA GLY A 511 7.68 1.30 -4.11
C GLY A 511 7.70 2.82 -4.07
N ASP A 512 8.80 3.46 -4.48
CA ASP A 512 8.93 4.92 -4.57
C ASP A 512 8.54 5.43 -5.96
N ARG A 513 8.24 6.73 -6.02
CA ARG A 513 8.11 7.47 -7.27
C ARG A 513 9.49 7.94 -7.75
N THR A 514 9.75 7.85 -9.06
CA THR A 514 10.96 8.41 -9.70
C THR A 514 10.74 9.86 -10.14
N ASN A 515 9.48 10.27 -10.32
CA ASN A 515 9.06 11.64 -10.57
C ASN A 515 7.66 11.87 -9.94
N ILE A 516 7.22 13.11 -9.82
CA ILE A 516 5.94 13.46 -9.20
C ILE A 516 4.87 13.92 -10.19
N GLU A 517 5.15 13.87 -11.47
CA GLU A 517 4.20 14.22 -12.51
C GLU A 517 3.03 13.23 -12.58
N LEU A 518 1.87 13.71 -13.02
CA LEU A 518 0.77 12.82 -13.40
C LEU A 518 1.23 11.92 -14.55
N PRO A 519 0.96 10.61 -14.55
CA PRO A 519 1.36 9.69 -15.62
C PRO A 519 0.95 10.23 -17.01
N LYS A 520 1.87 10.13 -17.99
CA LYS A 520 1.72 10.74 -19.31
C LYS A 520 0.42 10.39 -20.02
N VAL A 521 -0.03 9.15 -19.90
CA VAL A 521 -1.28 8.67 -20.51
C VAL A 521 -2.49 9.42 -19.97
N GLN A 522 -2.55 9.70 -18.69
CA GLN A 522 -3.65 10.43 -18.07
C GLN A 522 -3.58 11.92 -18.43
N ARG A 523 -2.38 12.51 -18.38
CA ARG A 523 -2.13 13.89 -18.78
C ARG A 523 -2.53 14.14 -20.23
N GLY A 524 -2.15 13.22 -21.12
CA GLY A 524 -2.55 13.27 -22.55
C GLY A 524 -4.06 13.19 -22.73
N PHE A 525 -4.74 12.34 -21.96
CA PHE A 525 -6.19 12.22 -22.06
C PHE A 525 -6.92 13.46 -21.54
N LEU A 526 -6.53 14.01 -20.38
CA LEU A 526 -7.09 15.27 -19.85
C LEU A 526 -6.93 16.42 -20.86
N LYS A 527 -5.77 16.52 -21.52
CA LYS A 527 -5.52 17.48 -22.58
C LYS A 527 -6.45 17.25 -23.76
N ALA A 528 -6.58 16.03 -24.24
CA ALA A 528 -7.48 15.68 -25.37
C ALA A 528 -8.95 16.00 -25.06
N LEU A 529 -9.42 15.74 -23.84
CA LEU A 529 -10.76 16.13 -23.39
C LEU A 529 -10.98 17.65 -23.46
N LYS A 530 -10.00 18.43 -22.98
CA LYS A 530 -10.09 19.92 -23.01
C LYS A 530 -10.06 20.46 -24.42
N GLU A 531 -9.19 19.93 -25.29
CA GLU A 531 -9.10 20.29 -26.71
C GLU A 531 -10.37 19.95 -27.49
N ALA A 532 -11.09 18.89 -27.07
CA ALA A 532 -12.41 18.53 -27.59
C ALA A 532 -13.56 19.39 -27.02
N GLY A 533 -13.25 20.47 -26.28
CA GLY A 533 -14.23 21.41 -25.74
C GLY A 533 -15.05 20.91 -24.56
N LYS A 534 -14.61 19.83 -23.88
CA LYS A 534 -15.32 19.31 -22.72
C LYS A 534 -15.09 20.17 -21.48
N LYS A 535 -16.10 20.25 -20.59
CA LYS A 535 -15.92 20.66 -19.20
C LYS A 535 -15.29 19.52 -18.44
N VAL A 536 -14.06 19.70 -17.96
CA VAL A 536 -13.25 18.64 -17.38
C VAL A 536 -13.14 18.83 -15.88
N VAL A 537 -13.66 17.87 -15.13
CA VAL A 537 -13.46 17.75 -13.67
C VAL A 537 -12.48 16.62 -13.42
N PHE A 538 -11.36 16.91 -12.79
CA PHE A 538 -10.37 15.89 -12.40
C PHE A 538 -10.50 15.55 -10.93
N VAL A 539 -10.80 14.29 -10.63
CA VAL A 539 -10.72 13.71 -9.28
C VAL A 539 -9.38 12.99 -9.18
N ASN A 540 -8.44 13.61 -8.48
CA ASN A 540 -7.09 13.07 -8.29
C ASN A 540 -7.06 12.17 -7.06
N CYS A 541 -6.76 10.89 -7.27
CA CYS A 541 -6.54 9.89 -6.23
C CYS A 541 -5.03 9.64 -6.10
N SER A 542 -4.45 9.93 -4.95
CA SER A 542 -3.02 9.71 -4.69
C SER A 542 -2.74 9.76 -3.19
N GLY A 543 -1.78 8.97 -2.72
CA GLY A 543 -1.28 9.03 -1.35
C GLY A 543 -0.17 10.07 -1.16
N SER A 544 0.34 10.64 -2.27
CA SER A 544 1.43 11.61 -2.34
C SER A 544 1.06 12.81 -3.20
N ALA A 545 1.87 13.88 -3.15
CA ALA A 545 1.67 15.05 -4.00
C ALA A 545 1.92 14.73 -5.47
N ILE A 546 1.02 15.15 -6.34
CA ILE A 546 1.15 15.10 -7.80
C ILE A 546 1.43 16.52 -8.30
N ALA A 547 2.40 16.68 -9.20
CA ALA A 547 2.67 17.95 -9.88
C ALA A 547 1.58 18.21 -10.92
N LEU A 548 0.61 19.05 -10.57
CA LEU A 548 -0.63 19.30 -11.35
C LEU A 548 -0.59 20.59 -12.18
N THR A 549 0.56 21.22 -12.34
CA THR A 549 0.65 22.51 -13.07
C THR A 549 0.02 22.46 -14.47
N PRO A 550 0.31 21.46 -15.32
CA PRO A 550 -0.35 21.35 -16.63
C PRO A 550 -1.85 21.08 -16.54
N GLU A 551 -2.27 20.32 -15.54
CA GLU A 551 -3.67 19.94 -15.31
C GLU A 551 -4.52 21.15 -14.90
N THR A 552 -3.92 22.18 -14.28
CA THR A 552 -4.63 23.44 -14.02
C THR A 552 -5.14 24.10 -15.29
N GLN A 553 -4.52 23.88 -16.45
CA GLN A 553 -4.97 24.39 -17.74
C GLN A 553 -5.96 23.44 -18.43
N SER A 554 -5.77 22.15 -18.27
CA SER A 554 -6.60 21.12 -18.93
C SER A 554 -7.90 20.83 -18.19
N CYS A 555 -8.03 21.23 -16.93
CA CYS A 555 -9.20 20.97 -16.10
C CYS A 555 -9.91 22.25 -15.67
N ASP A 556 -11.23 22.19 -15.55
CA ASP A 556 -12.06 23.26 -15.02
C ASP A 556 -12.18 23.15 -13.49
N ALA A 557 -12.20 21.92 -12.95
CA ALA A 557 -12.09 21.67 -11.50
C ALA A 557 -11.10 20.54 -11.21
N ILE A 558 -10.45 20.60 -10.04
CA ILE A 558 -9.54 19.58 -9.53
C ILE A 558 -9.88 19.33 -8.06
N LEU A 559 -10.27 18.10 -7.77
CA LEU A 559 -10.56 17.61 -6.42
C LEU A 559 -9.47 16.59 -6.02
N GLN A 560 -8.72 16.84 -4.96
CA GLN A 560 -7.84 15.87 -4.34
C GLN A 560 -8.66 14.98 -3.41
N ALA A 561 -8.76 13.71 -3.75
CA ALA A 561 -9.58 12.73 -3.02
C ALA A 561 -8.76 11.75 -2.17
N TRP A 562 -7.44 11.73 -2.33
CA TRP A 562 -6.52 10.82 -1.62
C TRP A 562 -6.83 9.35 -1.92
N TYR A 563 -6.61 8.46 -0.94
CA TYR A 563 -7.14 7.09 -0.88
C TYR A 563 -8.22 7.08 0.20
N PRO A 564 -9.49 7.31 -0.16
CA PRO A 564 -10.49 7.84 0.77
C PRO A 564 -11.20 6.77 1.63
N GLY A 565 -10.76 5.51 1.60
CA GLY A 565 -11.32 4.42 2.42
C GLY A 565 -12.65 3.86 1.91
N GLN A 566 -13.22 2.94 2.70
CA GLN A 566 -14.38 2.15 2.28
C GLN A 566 -15.64 2.96 1.94
N GLU A 567 -15.82 4.16 2.51
CA GLU A 567 -16.94 5.06 2.23
C GLU A 567 -16.56 6.21 1.29
N GLY A 568 -15.36 6.18 0.74
CA GLY A 568 -14.79 7.29 -0.05
C GLY A 568 -15.57 7.63 -1.30
N GLY A 569 -16.17 6.65 -1.98
CA GLY A 569 -16.99 6.92 -3.16
C GLY A 569 -18.23 7.74 -2.84
N GLU A 570 -18.85 7.48 -1.70
CA GLU A 570 -19.97 8.31 -1.20
C GLU A 570 -19.49 9.74 -0.86
N ALA A 571 -18.31 9.88 -0.24
CA ALA A 571 -17.74 11.18 0.08
C ALA A 571 -17.44 12.01 -1.18
N VAL A 572 -16.78 11.42 -2.18
CA VAL A 572 -16.49 12.07 -3.47
C VAL A 572 -17.77 12.48 -4.17
N ALA A 573 -18.78 11.61 -4.21
CA ALA A 573 -20.04 11.91 -4.84
C ALA A 573 -20.77 13.08 -4.15
N ARG A 574 -20.77 13.13 -2.82
CA ARG A 574 -21.36 14.27 -2.07
C ARG A 574 -20.71 15.61 -2.42
N VAL A 575 -19.40 15.63 -2.53
CA VAL A 575 -18.66 16.83 -2.94
C VAL A 575 -19.01 17.23 -4.37
N LEU A 576 -18.95 16.28 -5.31
CA LEU A 576 -19.21 16.56 -6.72
C LEU A 576 -20.63 17.11 -6.97
N PHE A 577 -21.62 16.66 -6.23
CA PHE A 577 -23.02 17.11 -6.37
C PHE A 577 -23.44 18.20 -5.37
N GLY A 578 -22.50 18.77 -4.60
CA GLY A 578 -22.77 19.88 -3.67
C GLY A 578 -23.55 19.49 -2.42
N GLU A 579 -23.58 18.22 -2.06
CA GLU A 579 -24.18 17.71 -0.83
C GLU A 579 -23.24 17.89 0.39
N TYR A 580 -21.97 18.18 0.13
CA TYR A 580 -20.94 18.53 1.11
C TYR A 580 -19.99 19.57 0.52
N ASN A 581 -19.65 20.60 1.33
CA ASN A 581 -18.67 21.60 0.95
C ASN A 581 -17.26 21.13 1.35
N PRO A 582 -16.34 20.87 0.40
CA PRO A 582 -15.01 20.33 0.70
C PRO A 582 -14.21 21.33 1.55
N SER A 583 -13.73 20.86 2.69
CA SER A 583 -13.02 21.70 3.68
C SER A 583 -11.62 21.19 4.01
N GLY A 584 -11.19 20.08 3.39
CA GLY A 584 -9.87 19.51 3.58
C GLY A 584 -8.76 20.51 3.25
N LYS A 585 -7.60 20.33 3.89
CA LYS A 585 -6.38 21.07 3.66
C LYS A 585 -5.29 20.10 3.23
N LEU A 586 -4.34 20.57 2.44
CA LEU A 586 -3.17 19.77 2.05
C LEU A 586 -2.24 19.62 3.26
N PRO A 587 -1.93 18.39 3.71
CA PRO A 587 -0.94 18.16 4.77
C PRO A 587 0.50 18.12 4.24
N ILE A 588 0.66 18.21 2.93
CA ILE A 588 1.93 18.18 2.20
C ILE A 588 1.92 19.21 1.08
N THR A 589 3.09 19.70 0.72
CA THR A 589 3.24 20.65 -0.39
C THR A 589 3.11 19.96 -1.73
N PHE A 590 2.34 20.56 -2.63
CA PHE A 590 2.25 20.20 -4.03
C PHE A 590 3.20 21.07 -4.85
N TYR A 591 4.24 20.45 -5.40
CA TYR A 591 5.27 21.10 -6.20
C TYR A 591 4.80 21.31 -7.66
N LYS A 592 5.41 22.24 -8.37
CA LYS A 592 5.11 22.48 -9.80
C LYS A 592 5.59 21.33 -10.69
N ASN A 593 6.75 20.76 -10.38
CA ASN A 593 7.38 19.67 -11.12
C ASN A 593 8.46 18.99 -10.27
N SER A 594 9.01 17.90 -10.76
CA SER A 594 10.09 17.15 -10.11
C SER A 594 11.41 17.91 -10.00
N GLU A 595 11.65 18.91 -10.85
CA GLU A 595 12.89 19.71 -10.89
C GLU A 595 13.06 20.59 -9.63
N GLN A 596 11.95 20.85 -8.91
CA GLN A 596 11.98 21.60 -7.66
C GLN A 596 12.45 20.76 -6.45
N LEU A 597 12.52 19.43 -6.61
CA LEU A 597 12.85 18.54 -5.50
C LEU A 597 14.37 18.47 -5.30
N PRO A 598 14.85 18.56 -4.04
CA PRO A 598 16.23 18.22 -3.70
C PRO A 598 16.55 16.75 -3.99
N ASP A 599 17.82 16.36 -3.83
CA ASP A 599 18.18 14.94 -3.87
C ASP A 599 17.32 14.15 -2.87
N PHE A 600 16.87 12.97 -3.29
CA PHE A 600 15.99 12.17 -2.45
C PHE A 600 16.69 11.67 -1.17
N LYS A 601 18.01 11.47 -1.20
CA LYS A 601 18.82 11.09 -0.04
C LYS A 601 19.25 12.28 0.84
N ASP A 602 18.99 13.51 0.41
CA ASP A 602 19.27 14.69 1.24
C ASP A 602 18.21 14.85 2.33
N TYR A 603 18.56 14.51 3.55
CA TYR A 603 17.71 14.62 4.74
C TYR A 603 17.70 16.00 5.38
N SER A 604 18.51 16.95 4.87
CA SER A 604 18.40 18.35 5.31
C SER A 604 17.05 18.94 4.90
N MET A 605 16.51 19.80 5.73
CA MET A 605 15.25 20.50 5.41
C MET A 605 15.49 21.77 4.58
N LYS A 606 16.75 22.05 4.21
CA LYS A 606 17.11 23.18 3.35
C LYS A 606 16.50 23.03 1.96
N GLY A 607 15.80 24.06 1.51
CA GLY A 607 15.15 24.06 0.20
C GLY A 607 13.87 23.20 0.13
N ARG A 608 13.42 22.67 1.24
CA ARG A 608 12.09 22.05 1.39
C ARG A 608 11.11 23.08 1.92
N THR A 609 9.85 22.73 1.99
CA THR A 609 8.76 23.67 2.24
C THR A 609 8.42 23.88 3.70
N TYR A 610 9.01 23.08 4.58
CA TYR A 610 8.73 23.17 6.01
C TYR A 610 10.02 23.26 6.83
#